data_2e160b50779e72efebe8cd4f2c6e7973
#
_entry.id   2e160b50779e72efebe8cd4f2c6e7973
#
_cell.length_a   1.000
_cell.length_b   1.000
_cell.length_c   1.000
_cell.angle_alpha   90.00
_cell.angle_beta   90.00
_cell.angle_gamma   90.00
#
_symmetry.space_group_name_H-M   'P 1'
#
loop_
_entity.id
_entity.type
_entity.pdbx_description
1 polymer ?
#
loop_
_entity_poly.entity_id
_entity_poly.type
_entity_poly.pdbx_seq_one_letter_code
_entity_poly.pdbx_strand_id
1 'polypeptide(L)'
;MKKKLICILAVLLLVTSCGKVPKLKNGDEAVVTMKDGDISVEELYSEMKEKYALDMLITKIDTAILNNVYKTDDEEKNYIDKQLETIKYYYETYYKSQYKSFQEYLTQNGVESEDELKENIRLTYKRNKAVKNYVKSIITDKEIEKYYDEEIFGDISASHILIKPEYDDNASDEEKKEAEKKAFKEAKEVIAKLKKGEDFAELAKEYSDDSSNSKSGGKLADFNHGQMVEAFEDAAKELKVGSYTTTPVKTEFGYHIILKTAQKDKPALKEVKDDIISDLTDEKLKDDSTLEVTALVELRKKHKVEIQDKDIKKLYEAYVEKNTK
;
A
#
# COMPACT_ATOMS: atom_id res chain seq x y z
N MET A 1 -7.82 -10.00 83.56
CA MET A 1 -7.31 -10.48 82.28
C MET A 1 -7.03 -9.33 81.35
N LYS A 2 -5.79 -8.87 81.24
CA LYS A 2 -5.36 -7.71 80.45
C LYS A 2 -4.91 -8.16 79.06
N LYS A 3 -5.70 -7.79 78.01
CA LYS A 3 -5.33 -7.98 76.62
C LYS A 3 -4.27 -6.96 76.26
N LYS A 4 -3.06 -7.38 75.95
CA LYS A 4 -2.01 -6.53 75.38
C LYS A 4 -2.31 -6.31 73.89
N LEU A 5 -2.55 -5.06 73.54
CA LEU A 5 -2.70 -4.56 72.19
C LEU A 5 -1.25 -4.35 71.65
N ILE A 6 -0.83 -5.15 70.72
CA ILE A 6 0.48 -4.96 70.02
C ILE A 6 0.18 -4.01 68.85
N CYS A 7 0.59 -2.74 68.99
CA CYS A 7 0.63 -1.80 67.89
C CYS A 7 1.83 -2.16 67.00
N ILE A 8 1.54 -2.69 65.83
CA ILE A 8 2.56 -2.79 64.75
C ILE A 8 2.65 -1.40 64.12
N LEU A 9 3.73 -0.73 64.46
CA LEU A 9 4.11 0.55 63.85
C LEU A 9 4.68 0.21 62.44
N ALA A 10 3.84 0.37 61.41
CA ALA A 10 4.31 0.33 60.03
C ALA A 10 5.09 1.62 59.78
N VAL A 11 6.40 1.55 59.85
CA VAL A 11 7.30 2.62 59.39
C VAL A 11 7.21 2.66 57.86
N LEU A 12 6.42 3.59 57.34
CA LEU A 12 6.47 4.00 55.94
C LEU A 12 7.81 4.73 55.71
N LEU A 13 8.82 4.02 55.37
CA LEU A 13 10.01 4.60 54.74
C LEU A 13 9.63 5.10 53.36
N LEU A 14 9.30 6.38 53.27
CA LEU A 14 9.31 7.12 52.00
C LEU A 14 10.77 7.17 51.51
N VAL A 15 11.20 6.15 50.78
CA VAL A 15 12.44 6.19 50.03
C VAL A 15 12.22 7.09 48.84
N THR A 16 12.61 8.35 48.94
CA THR A 16 12.91 9.20 47.82
C THR A 16 14.17 8.63 47.15
N SER A 17 13.99 7.52 46.40
CA SER A 17 15.08 6.92 45.68
C SER A 17 15.27 7.72 44.38
N CYS A 18 16.18 8.66 44.42
CA CYS A 18 16.85 9.13 43.21
C CYS A 18 17.77 7.97 42.73
N GLY A 19 17.21 7.11 41.88
CA GLY A 19 17.89 6.39 40.83
C GLY A 19 19.09 5.49 41.12
N LYS A 20 19.25 4.83 42.29
CA LYS A 20 20.21 3.73 42.37
C LYS A 20 19.52 2.37 42.28
N VAL A 21 19.73 1.70 41.15
CA VAL A 21 19.29 0.32 40.99
C VAL A 21 19.98 -0.55 42.06
N PRO A 22 19.26 -1.41 42.82
CA PRO A 22 19.85 -2.32 43.78
C PRO A 22 20.91 -3.23 43.14
N LYS A 23 21.95 -3.58 43.91
CA LYS A 23 22.98 -4.51 43.43
C LYS A 23 22.78 -5.93 43.98
N LEU A 24 22.99 -6.92 43.11
CA LEU A 24 23.03 -8.32 43.46
C LEU A 24 24.34 -8.66 44.24
N LYS A 25 24.43 -9.89 44.80
CA LYS A 25 25.62 -10.34 45.53
C LYS A 25 26.87 -10.40 44.66
N ASN A 26 26.73 -10.60 43.36
CA ASN A 26 27.81 -10.58 42.37
C ASN A 26 28.25 -9.16 41.94
N GLY A 27 27.56 -8.12 42.43
CA GLY A 27 27.84 -6.73 42.10
C GLY A 27 27.03 -6.16 40.96
N ASP A 28 26.25 -6.98 40.23
CA ASP A 28 25.36 -6.56 39.17
C ASP A 28 24.18 -5.79 39.70
N GLU A 29 23.60 -4.92 38.89
CA GLU A 29 22.36 -4.20 39.23
C GLU A 29 21.18 -5.15 39.10
N ALA A 30 20.30 -5.18 40.13
CA ALA A 30 19.13 -6.03 40.18
C ALA A 30 17.86 -5.32 39.66
N VAL A 31 17.17 -5.93 38.74
CA VAL A 31 15.78 -5.54 38.40
C VAL A 31 14.83 -6.18 39.40
N VAL A 32 15.02 -7.46 39.70
CA VAL A 32 14.19 -8.23 40.62
C VAL A 32 15.11 -9.07 41.52
N THR A 33 14.78 -9.12 42.84
CA THR A 33 15.36 -10.09 43.78
C THR A 33 14.26 -10.98 44.33
N MET A 34 14.43 -12.29 44.28
CA MET A 34 13.46 -13.26 44.78
C MET A 34 14.15 -14.54 45.30
N LYS A 35 13.36 -15.37 46.01
CA LYS A 35 13.90 -16.59 46.65
C LYS A 35 14.41 -17.60 45.60
N ASP A 36 13.75 -17.67 44.47
CA ASP A 36 13.97 -18.72 43.45
C ASP A 36 14.94 -18.28 42.34
N GLY A 37 15.53 -17.10 42.47
CA GLY A 37 16.52 -16.54 41.55
C GLY A 37 16.36 -15.05 41.35
N ASP A 38 17.48 -14.36 41.11
CA ASP A 38 17.49 -12.91 40.89
C ASP A 38 17.49 -12.64 39.36
N ILE A 39 16.95 -11.49 38.93
CA ILE A 39 17.04 -11.02 37.56
C ILE A 39 17.89 -9.74 37.57
N SER A 40 18.97 -9.76 36.79
CA SER A 40 19.86 -8.60 36.67
C SER A 40 19.36 -7.64 35.57
N VAL A 41 19.85 -6.38 35.66
CA VAL A 41 19.64 -5.38 34.57
C VAL A 41 20.27 -5.88 33.29
N GLU A 42 21.47 -6.48 33.36
CA GLU A 42 22.20 -6.96 32.18
C GLU A 42 21.46 -8.11 31.47
N GLU A 43 20.90 -9.06 32.23
CA GLU A 43 20.11 -10.16 31.68
C GLU A 43 18.85 -9.64 30.96
N LEU A 44 18.06 -8.79 31.64
CA LEU A 44 16.88 -8.21 31.05
C LEU A 44 17.22 -7.33 29.84
N TYR A 45 18.28 -6.51 29.93
CA TYR A 45 18.74 -5.67 28.84
C TYR A 45 19.18 -6.50 27.63
N SER A 46 19.90 -7.60 27.84
CA SER A 46 20.32 -8.49 26.75
C SER A 46 19.14 -9.10 26.02
N GLU A 47 18.13 -9.57 26.75
CA GLU A 47 16.91 -10.10 26.13
C GLU A 47 16.12 -9.04 25.35
N MET A 48 15.98 -7.84 25.92
CA MET A 48 15.32 -6.71 25.25
C MET A 48 16.10 -6.28 24.00
N LYS A 49 17.42 -6.26 24.10
CA LYS A 49 18.31 -5.92 23.00
C LYS A 49 18.18 -6.90 21.84
N GLU A 50 18.15 -8.19 22.13
CA GLU A 50 17.98 -9.22 21.10
C GLU A 50 16.64 -9.13 20.40
N LYS A 51 15.55 -8.87 21.14
CA LYS A 51 14.17 -8.92 20.61
C LYS A 51 13.69 -7.62 19.97
N TYR A 52 14.09 -6.47 20.53
CA TYR A 52 13.43 -5.19 20.20
C TYR A 52 14.38 -4.08 19.74
N ALA A 53 15.69 -4.17 20.04
CA ALA A 53 16.57 -3.02 19.85
C ALA A 53 16.73 -2.64 18.38
N LEU A 54 16.73 -3.61 17.46
CA LEU A 54 16.91 -3.33 16.03
C LEU A 54 15.79 -2.47 15.48
N ASP A 55 14.53 -2.86 15.68
CA ASP A 55 13.36 -2.14 15.15
C ASP A 55 13.23 -0.75 15.77
N MET A 56 13.46 -0.65 17.08
CA MET A 56 13.49 0.63 17.79
C MET A 56 14.60 1.55 17.26
N LEU A 57 15.79 1.01 17.02
CA LEU A 57 16.93 1.78 16.52
C LEU A 57 16.66 2.27 15.09
N ILE A 58 16.21 1.38 14.20
CA ILE A 58 15.82 1.72 12.82
C ILE A 58 14.80 2.85 12.83
N THR A 59 13.74 2.71 13.63
CA THR A 59 12.70 3.73 13.77
C THR A 59 13.27 5.08 14.22
N LYS A 60 14.13 5.10 15.22
CA LYS A 60 14.76 6.34 15.71
C LYS A 60 15.69 6.96 14.67
N ILE A 61 16.48 6.17 13.98
CA ILE A 61 17.39 6.62 12.92
C ILE A 61 16.57 7.25 11.77
N ASP A 62 15.57 6.53 11.29
CA ASP A 62 14.74 7.01 10.19
C ASP A 62 14.00 8.29 10.57
N THR A 63 13.41 8.33 11.77
CA THR A 63 12.73 9.55 12.27
C THR A 63 13.69 10.75 12.28
N ALA A 64 14.92 10.57 12.79
CA ALA A 64 15.90 11.64 12.86
C ALA A 64 16.33 12.13 11.46
N ILE A 65 16.61 11.18 10.55
CA ILE A 65 17.03 11.51 9.17
C ILE A 65 15.87 12.17 8.41
N LEU A 66 14.71 11.52 8.39
CA LEU A 66 13.59 11.93 7.57
C LEU A 66 13.00 13.27 8.01
N ASN A 67 12.98 13.58 9.31
CA ASN A 67 12.55 14.89 9.82
C ASN A 67 13.55 16.01 9.47
N ASN A 68 14.80 15.66 9.24
CA ASN A 68 15.80 16.62 8.76
C ASN A 68 15.69 16.83 7.25
N VAL A 69 15.51 15.77 6.48
CA VAL A 69 15.43 15.78 5.01
C VAL A 69 14.11 16.36 4.51
N TYR A 70 13.00 15.94 5.09
CA TYR A 70 11.65 16.34 4.68
C TYR A 70 11.02 17.25 5.74
N LYS A 71 10.93 18.55 5.42
CA LYS A 71 10.19 19.48 6.28
C LYS A 71 8.69 19.24 6.12
N THR A 72 7.95 19.44 7.18
CA THR A 72 6.49 19.30 7.18
C THR A 72 5.87 20.32 6.21
N ASP A 73 5.08 19.81 5.29
CA ASP A 73 4.31 20.58 4.31
C ASP A 73 2.80 20.31 4.49
N ASP A 74 1.97 20.96 3.68
CA ASP A 74 0.52 20.78 3.77
C ASP A 74 0.06 19.42 3.21
N GLU A 75 0.82 18.82 2.29
CA GLU A 75 0.56 17.48 1.79
C GLU A 75 0.72 16.44 2.91
N GLU A 76 1.80 16.54 3.70
CA GLU A 76 2.02 15.68 4.87
C GLU A 76 0.90 15.82 5.90
N LYS A 77 0.49 17.07 6.22
CA LYS A 77 -0.60 17.32 7.18
C LYS A 77 -1.91 16.69 6.72
N ASN A 78 -2.29 16.94 5.46
CA ASN A 78 -3.51 16.40 4.88
C ASN A 78 -3.49 14.86 4.85
N TYR A 79 -2.34 14.25 4.57
CA TYR A 79 -2.17 12.80 4.62
C TYR A 79 -2.39 12.26 6.03
N ILE A 80 -1.78 12.89 7.05
CA ILE A 80 -1.91 12.48 8.46
C ILE A 80 -3.37 12.58 8.90
N ASP A 81 -4.04 13.70 8.62
CA ASP A 81 -5.43 13.92 9.00
C ASP A 81 -6.35 12.87 8.36
N LYS A 82 -6.17 12.61 7.06
CA LYS A 82 -6.96 11.60 6.33
C LYS A 82 -6.74 10.18 6.86
N GLN A 83 -5.50 9.80 7.18
CA GLN A 83 -5.21 8.49 7.76
C GLN A 83 -5.81 8.35 9.17
N LEU A 84 -5.71 9.41 9.98
CA LEU A 84 -6.30 9.43 11.32
C LEU A 84 -7.83 9.30 11.26
N GLU A 85 -8.49 10.04 10.37
CA GLU A 85 -9.95 9.92 10.15
C GLU A 85 -10.33 8.49 9.73
N THR A 86 -9.56 7.89 8.82
CA THR A 86 -9.77 6.50 8.39
C THR A 86 -9.67 5.52 9.56
N ILE A 87 -8.61 5.63 10.39
CA ILE A 87 -8.43 4.76 11.57
C ILE A 87 -9.56 4.96 12.58
N LYS A 88 -9.98 6.21 12.84
CA LYS A 88 -11.13 6.49 13.69
C LYS A 88 -12.44 5.93 13.15
N TYR A 89 -12.67 6.02 11.85
CA TYR A 89 -13.83 5.41 11.19
C TYR A 89 -13.85 3.88 11.37
N TYR A 90 -12.71 3.20 11.17
CA TYR A 90 -12.62 1.76 11.41
C TYR A 90 -12.88 1.39 12.87
N TYR A 91 -12.31 2.15 13.81
CA TYR A 91 -12.60 1.96 15.23
C TYR A 91 -14.10 2.11 15.54
N GLU A 92 -14.73 3.20 15.11
CA GLU A 92 -16.16 3.47 15.36
C GLU A 92 -17.06 2.39 14.72
N THR A 93 -16.69 1.88 13.53
CA THR A 93 -17.52 0.93 12.78
C THR A 93 -17.38 -0.51 13.29
N TYR A 94 -16.16 -0.94 13.62
CA TYR A 94 -15.89 -2.37 13.85
C TYR A 94 -15.42 -2.69 15.28
N TYR A 95 -14.86 -1.74 16.01
CA TYR A 95 -14.18 -2.01 17.27
C TYR A 95 -14.77 -1.33 18.49
N LYS A 96 -15.61 -0.32 18.32
CA LYS A 96 -16.21 0.48 19.41
C LYS A 96 -16.91 -0.37 20.49
N SER A 97 -17.50 -1.49 20.12
CA SER A 97 -18.15 -2.39 21.08
C SER A 97 -17.17 -3.23 21.91
N GLN A 98 -15.91 -3.32 21.51
CA GLN A 98 -14.87 -4.16 22.13
C GLN A 98 -13.98 -3.39 23.08
N TYR A 99 -13.92 -2.06 22.95
CA TYR A 99 -13.07 -1.15 23.74
C TYR A 99 -13.89 -0.02 24.35
N LYS A 100 -13.53 0.41 25.55
CA LYS A 100 -14.22 1.51 26.25
C LYS A 100 -14.00 2.87 25.60
N SER A 101 -12.89 3.05 24.91
CA SER A 101 -12.51 4.29 24.24
C SER A 101 -11.52 4.06 23.09
N PHE A 102 -11.40 5.02 22.20
CA PHE A 102 -10.37 5.03 21.17
C PHE A 102 -8.96 4.98 21.78
N GLN A 103 -8.74 5.64 22.91
CA GLN A 103 -7.46 5.57 23.63
C GLN A 103 -7.14 4.17 24.13
N GLU A 104 -8.11 3.42 24.65
CA GLU A 104 -7.91 2.03 25.05
C GLU A 104 -7.59 1.14 23.83
N TYR A 105 -8.30 1.35 22.71
CA TYR A 105 -8.01 0.68 21.44
C TYR A 105 -6.56 0.92 21.00
N LEU A 106 -6.09 2.16 21.01
CA LEU A 106 -4.71 2.51 20.68
C LEU A 106 -3.72 1.80 21.59
N THR A 107 -3.92 1.89 22.91
CA THR A 107 -3.01 1.32 23.92
C THR A 107 -2.90 -0.19 23.80
N GLN A 108 -4.01 -0.89 23.54
CA GLN A 108 -3.99 -2.34 23.34
C GLN A 108 -3.35 -2.76 22.00
N ASN A 109 -3.26 -1.82 21.06
CA ASN A 109 -2.53 -2.02 19.79
C ASN A 109 -1.10 -1.46 19.85
N GLY A 110 -0.56 -1.17 21.06
CA GLY A 110 0.83 -0.76 21.26
C GLY A 110 1.11 0.70 20.92
N VAL A 111 0.08 1.55 20.85
CA VAL A 111 0.20 3.00 20.62
C VAL A 111 -0.26 3.74 21.85
N GLU A 112 0.62 4.51 22.50
CA GLU A 112 0.35 5.14 23.79
C GLU A 112 -0.65 6.30 23.69
N SER A 113 -0.71 7.00 22.54
CA SER A 113 -1.56 8.18 22.36
C SER A 113 -1.89 8.45 20.89
N GLU A 114 -2.91 9.32 20.67
CA GLU A 114 -3.21 9.83 19.33
C GLU A 114 -2.04 10.64 18.73
N ASP A 115 -1.27 11.33 19.55
CA ASP A 115 -0.09 12.06 19.09
C ASP A 115 1.01 11.10 18.62
N GLU A 116 1.24 10.00 19.32
CA GLU A 116 2.15 8.95 18.85
C GLU A 116 1.64 8.30 17.56
N LEU A 117 0.33 8.06 17.44
CA LEU A 117 -0.25 7.58 16.18
C LEU A 117 0.06 8.54 15.03
N LYS A 118 -0.11 9.85 15.23
CA LYS A 118 0.23 10.86 14.20
C LYS A 118 1.71 10.84 13.84
N GLU A 119 2.61 10.66 14.82
CA GLU A 119 4.05 10.53 14.53
C GLU A 119 4.37 9.25 13.74
N ASN A 120 3.71 8.14 14.03
CA ASN A 120 3.87 6.89 13.28
C ASN A 120 3.37 7.04 11.83
N ILE A 121 2.22 7.70 11.63
CA ILE A 121 1.69 8.03 10.29
C ILE A 121 2.65 8.94 9.54
N ARG A 122 3.20 9.98 10.22
CA ARG A 122 4.20 10.90 9.66
C ARG A 122 5.45 10.16 9.20
N LEU A 123 5.97 9.27 10.04
CA LEU A 123 7.15 8.48 9.70
C LEU A 123 6.90 7.61 8.47
N THR A 124 5.75 6.96 8.41
CA THR A 124 5.34 6.16 7.24
C THR A 124 5.26 7.01 5.97
N TYR A 125 4.62 8.18 6.03
CA TYR A 125 4.56 9.12 4.90
C TYR A 125 5.96 9.49 4.40
N LYS A 126 6.86 9.87 5.31
CA LYS A 126 8.22 10.28 4.95
C LYS A 126 9.08 9.13 4.43
N ARG A 127 8.90 7.92 4.97
CA ARG A 127 9.54 6.71 4.43
C ARG A 127 9.09 6.45 3.01
N ASN A 128 7.78 6.46 2.74
CA ASN A 128 7.23 6.27 1.40
C ASN A 128 7.75 7.33 0.42
N LYS A 129 7.82 8.60 0.86
CA LYS A 129 8.39 9.70 0.04
C LYS A 129 9.87 9.46 -0.27
N ALA A 130 10.65 8.97 0.69
CA ALA A 130 12.06 8.63 0.49
C ALA A 130 12.24 7.45 -0.47
N VAL A 131 11.43 6.41 -0.32
CA VAL A 131 11.42 5.22 -1.18
C VAL A 131 11.09 5.62 -2.62
N LYS A 132 9.99 6.33 -2.82
CA LYS A 132 9.61 6.81 -4.17
C LYS A 132 10.70 7.69 -4.80
N ASN A 133 11.31 8.59 -4.04
CA ASN A 133 12.39 9.42 -4.54
C ASN A 133 13.65 8.62 -4.92
N TYR A 134 13.98 7.59 -4.15
CA TYR A 134 15.07 6.67 -4.48
C TYR A 134 14.77 5.93 -5.79
N VAL A 135 13.59 5.31 -5.90
CA VAL A 135 13.20 4.55 -7.10
C VAL A 135 13.19 5.46 -8.34
N LYS A 136 12.62 6.68 -8.24
CA LYS A 136 12.71 7.68 -9.32
C LYS A 136 14.13 7.96 -9.75
N SER A 137 15.08 7.99 -8.81
CA SER A 137 16.49 8.32 -9.10
C SER A 137 17.25 7.20 -9.82
N ILE A 138 16.76 5.98 -9.81
CA ILE A 138 17.37 4.83 -10.49
C ILE A 138 16.69 4.49 -11.82
N ILE A 139 15.58 5.16 -12.18
CA ILE A 139 14.94 5.01 -13.49
C ILE A 139 15.84 5.69 -14.54
N THR A 140 16.14 4.96 -15.59
CA THR A 140 17.00 5.42 -16.66
C THR A 140 16.21 6.06 -17.80
N ASP A 141 16.84 6.97 -18.57
CA ASP A 141 16.20 7.55 -19.76
C ASP A 141 15.80 6.46 -20.78
N LYS A 142 16.56 5.35 -20.87
CA LYS A 142 16.22 4.23 -21.72
C LYS A 142 14.91 3.53 -21.32
N GLU A 143 14.64 3.39 -20.03
CA GLU A 143 13.38 2.85 -19.52
C GLU A 143 12.22 3.80 -19.82
N ILE A 144 12.44 5.10 -19.65
CA ILE A 144 11.46 6.14 -19.98
C ILE A 144 11.11 6.14 -21.46
N GLU A 145 12.12 6.09 -22.33
CA GLU A 145 11.92 6.03 -23.79
C GLU A 145 11.18 4.75 -24.19
N LYS A 146 11.58 3.60 -23.63
CA LYS A 146 10.90 2.32 -23.87
C LYS A 146 9.43 2.38 -23.48
N TYR A 147 9.14 2.82 -22.26
CA TYR A 147 7.77 2.96 -21.79
C TYR A 147 6.96 3.91 -22.66
N TYR A 148 7.55 5.06 -23.02
CA TYR A 148 6.93 6.01 -23.94
C TYR A 148 6.57 5.37 -25.27
N ASP A 149 7.47 4.60 -25.87
CA ASP A 149 7.25 4.00 -27.19
C ASP A 149 6.17 2.90 -27.15
N GLU A 150 6.17 2.07 -26.12
CA GLU A 150 5.31 0.89 -25.99
C GLU A 150 3.95 1.22 -25.42
N GLU A 151 3.87 2.09 -24.39
CA GLU A 151 2.65 2.28 -23.61
C GLU A 151 1.91 3.59 -23.89
N ILE A 152 2.62 4.65 -24.21
CA ILE A 152 1.97 5.95 -24.41
C ILE A 152 1.36 6.06 -25.81
N PHE A 153 0.13 6.52 -25.87
CA PHE A 153 -0.60 6.84 -27.10
C PHE A 153 -1.46 8.10 -26.91
N GLY A 154 -2.01 8.64 -27.99
CA GLY A 154 -2.96 9.76 -27.90
C GLY A 154 -4.32 9.28 -27.43
N ASP A 155 -5.06 10.13 -26.72
CA ASP A 155 -6.38 9.80 -26.20
C ASP A 155 -7.26 9.14 -27.25
N ILE A 156 -7.87 8.02 -26.89
CA ILE A 156 -8.78 7.26 -27.73
C ILE A 156 -10.22 7.61 -27.35
N SER A 157 -11.04 7.95 -28.36
CA SER A 157 -12.48 7.97 -28.23
C SER A 157 -13.04 6.66 -28.75
N ALA A 158 -13.85 5.98 -27.96
CA ALA A 158 -14.44 4.70 -28.34
C ALA A 158 -15.90 4.58 -27.89
N SER A 159 -16.60 3.64 -28.53
CA SER A 159 -17.85 3.07 -28.03
C SER A 159 -17.67 1.57 -27.83
N HIS A 160 -18.42 0.97 -26.91
CA HIS A 160 -18.39 -0.46 -26.71
C HIS A 160 -19.78 -1.09 -26.53
N ILE A 161 -19.83 -2.39 -26.77
CA ILE A 161 -20.97 -3.25 -26.42
C ILE A 161 -20.41 -4.30 -25.47
N LEU A 162 -20.95 -4.38 -24.26
CA LEU A 162 -20.54 -5.37 -23.26
C LEU A 162 -21.60 -6.47 -23.19
N ILE A 163 -21.18 -7.72 -23.30
CA ILE A 163 -21.99 -8.91 -23.06
C ILE A 163 -21.45 -9.63 -21.83
N LYS A 164 -22.23 -9.63 -20.75
CA LYS A 164 -21.84 -10.27 -19.48
C LYS A 164 -22.24 -11.74 -19.46
N PRO A 165 -21.40 -12.64 -18.93
CA PRO A 165 -21.86 -13.97 -18.60
C PRO A 165 -22.84 -13.90 -17.42
N GLU A 166 -24.02 -14.47 -17.57
CA GLU A 166 -25.07 -14.50 -16.54
C GLU A 166 -24.97 -15.79 -15.71
N TYR A 167 -24.69 -15.68 -14.41
CA TYR A 167 -24.69 -16.77 -13.46
C TYR A 167 -24.95 -16.25 -12.03
N ASP A 168 -25.47 -17.11 -11.16
CA ASP A 168 -25.70 -16.79 -9.76
C ASP A 168 -24.38 -16.79 -8.95
N ASP A 169 -24.34 -16.06 -7.83
CA ASP A 169 -23.16 -15.96 -6.95
C ASP A 169 -22.63 -17.32 -6.50
N ASN A 170 -23.51 -18.33 -6.35
CA ASN A 170 -23.17 -19.69 -5.92
C ASN A 170 -23.00 -20.66 -7.11
N ALA A 171 -22.92 -20.18 -8.34
CA ALA A 171 -22.78 -21.02 -9.52
C ALA A 171 -21.49 -21.84 -9.48
N SER A 172 -21.57 -23.10 -9.89
CA SER A 172 -20.42 -23.97 -10.06
C SER A 172 -19.51 -23.50 -11.20
N ASP A 173 -18.27 -23.99 -11.21
CA ASP A 173 -17.31 -23.65 -12.29
C ASP A 173 -17.80 -24.08 -13.67
N GLU A 174 -18.57 -25.18 -13.75
CA GLU A 174 -19.20 -25.65 -14.98
C GLU A 174 -20.27 -24.67 -15.48
N GLU A 175 -21.16 -24.21 -14.57
CA GLU A 175 -22.20 -23.23 -14.89
C GLU A 175 -21.58 -21.90 -15.34
N LYS A 176 -20.55 -21.41 -14.67
CA LYS A 176 -19.80 -20.20 -15.07
C LYS A 176 -19.20 -20.34 -16.47
N LYS A 177 -18.56 -21.50 -16.76
CA LYS A 177 -18.02 -21.77 -18.10
C LYS A 177 -19.07 -21.83 -19.20
N GLU A 178 -20.23 -22.39 -18.92
CA GLU A 178 -21.33 -22.41 -19.90
C GLU A 178 -21.91 -21.00 -20.11
N ALA A 179 -22.06 -20.20 -19.06
CA ALA A 179 -22.45 -18.79 -19.15
C ALA A 179 -21.44 -17.98 -19.98
N GLU A 180 -20.14 -18.17 -19.76
CA GLU A 180 -19.09 -17.54 -20.57
C GLU A 180 -19.18 -17.94 -22.05
N LYS A 181 -19.40 -19.20 -22.37
CA LYS A 181 -19.57 -19.66 -23.76
C LYS A 181 -20.81 -19.04 -24.39
N LYS A 182 -21.92 -18.91 -23.64
CA LYS A 182 -23.14 -18.26 -24.13
C LYS A 182 -22.87 -16.80 -24.43
N ALA A 183 -22.27 -16.05 -23.51
CA ALA A 183 -21.93 -14.64 -23.69
C ALA A 183 -20.96 -14.42 -24.87
N PHE A 184 -19.94 -15.27 -25.00
CA PHE A 184 -19.05 -15.23 -26.17
C PHE A 184 -19.77 -15.45 -27.48
N LYS A 185 -20.70 -16.42 -27.54
CA LYS A 185 -21.49 -16.69 -28.72
C LYS A 185 -22.37 -15.50 -29.07
N GLU A 186 -23.03 -14.89 -28.09
CA GLU A 186 -23.88 -13.71 -28.27
C GLU A 186 -23.07 -12.52 -28.79
N ALA A 187 -21.90 -12.24 -28.20
CA ALA A 187 -20.99 -11.21 -28.69
C ALA A 187 -20.56 -11.45 -30.15
N LYS A 188 -20.36 -12.70 -30.58
CA LYS A 188 -20.09 -13.05 -31.99
C LYS A 188 -21.31 -12.81 -32.88
N GLU A 189 -22.53 -13.05 -32.41
CA GLU A 189 -23.76 -12.77 -33.14
C GLU A 189 -23.93 -11.27 -33.36
N VAL A 190 -23.61 -10.44 -32.36
CA VAL A 190 -23.59 -8.97 -32.48
C VAL A 190 -22.56 -8.54 -33.53
N ILE A 191 -21.35 -9.08 -33.50
CA ILE A 191 -20.32 -8.81 -34.52
C ILE A 191 -20.81 -9.22 -35.92
N ALA A 192 -21.55 -10.33 -36.05
CA ALA A 192 -22.12 -10.74 -37.32
C ALA A 192 -23.19 -9.76 -37.86
N LYS A 193 -23.95 -9.11 -36.96
CA LYS A 193 -24.90 -8.03 -37.31
C LYS A 193 -24.14 -6.78 -37.80
N LEU A 194 -23.08 -6.36 -37.07
CA LEU A 194 -22.20 -5.27 -37.54
C LEU A 194 -21.61 -5.52 -38.93
N LYS A 195 -21.16 -6.76 -39.19
CA LYS A 195 -20.69 -7.15 -40.55
C LYS A 195 -21.73 -7.06 -41.65
N LYS A 196 -23.03 -7.12 -41.30
CA LYS A 196 -24.14 -6.90 -42.23
C LYS A 196 -24.51 -5.42 -42.39
N GLY A 197 -23.85 -4.51 -41.68
CA GLY A 197 -24.02 -3.08 -41.75
C GLY A 197 -25.05 -2.51 -40.77
N GLU A 198 -25.44 -3.28 -39.75
CA GLU A 198 -26.28 -2.76 -38.67
C GLU A 198 -25.51 -1.71 -37.87
N ASP A 199 -26.23 -0.69 -37.36
CA ASP A 199 -25.62 0.45 -36.66
C ASP A 199 -25.09 0.05 -35.28
N PHE A 200 -23.88 0.47 -34.97
CA PHE A 200 -23.21 0.11 -33.71
C PHE A 200 -23.94 0.67 -32.50
N ALA A 201 -24.43 1.92 -32.58
CA ALA A 201 -25.07 2.56 -31.44
C ALA A 201 -26.46 1.93 -31.16
N GLU A 202 -27.20 1.51 -32.21
CA GLU A 202 -28.45 0.78 -32.01
C GLU A 202 -28.21 -0.61 -31.42
N LEU A 203 -27.20 -1.34 -31.88
CA LEU A 203 -26.81 -2.63 -31.29
C LEU A 203 -26.34 -2.48 -29.84
N ALA A 204 -25.64 -1.39 -29.50
CA ALA A 204 -25.26 -1.09 -28.11
C ALA A 204 -26.50 -0.86 -27.23
N LYS A 205 -27.51 -0.18 -27.71
CA LYS A 205 -28.79 0.01 -26.97
C LYS A 205 -29.54 -1.30 -26.75
N GLU A 206 -29.47 -2.21 -27.72
CA GLU A 206 -30.23 -3.48 -27.73
C GLU A 206 -29.50 -4.57 -26.90
N TYR A 207 -28.18 -4.68 -27.01
CA TYR A 207 -27.41 -5.81 -26.51
C TYR A 207 -26.46 -5.50 -25.35
N SER A 208 -26.10 -4.22 -25.13
CA SER A 208 -25.07 -3.94 -24.13
C SER A 208 -25.58 -4.04 -22.70
N ASP A 209 -24.93 -4.85 -21.90
CA ASP A 209 -25.13 -4.98 -20.45
C ASP A 209 -24.45 -3.85 -19.64
N ASP A 210 -23.78 -2.91 -20.31
CA ASP A 210 -23.26 -1.71 -19.63
C ASP A 210 -24.36 -0.63 -19.57
N SER A 211 -25.12 -0.65 -18.48
CA SER A 211 -26.22 0.27 -18.25
C SER A 211 -25.79 1.75 -18.15
N SER A 212 -24.50 2.01 -17.93
CA SER A 212 -23.95 3.37 -17.78
C SER A 212 -23.92 4.12 -19.12
N ASN A 213 -23.72 3.40 -20.23
CA ASN A 213 -23.53 4.00 -21.54
C ASN A 213 -24.36 3.36 -22.69
N SER A 214 -24.99 2.20 -22.49
CA SER A 214 -25.78 1.53 -23.55
C SER A 214 -26.79 2.46 -24.18
N LYS A 215 -27.53 3.24 -23.39
CA LYS A 215 -28.54 4.19 -23.89
C LYS A 215 -27.96 5.31 -24.77
N SER A 216 -26.67 5.62 -24.60
CA SER A 216 -25.93 6.59 -25.44
C SER A 216 -25.15 5.92 -26.58
N GLY A 217 -25.52 4.67 -26.96
CA GLY A 217 -24.87 3.94 -28.03
C GLY A 217 -23.49 3.37 -27.65
N GLY A 218 -23.30 3.09 -26.38
CA GLY A 218 -22.06 2.53 -25.86
C GLY A 218 -20.88 3.50 -25.75
N LYS A 219 -21.13 4.82 -25.90
CA LYS A 219 -20.09 5.85 -25.94
C LYS A 219 -19.36 5.95 -24.59
N LEU A 220 -18.04 5.90 -24.61
CA LEU A 220 -17.15 6.09 -23.48
C LEU A 220 -16.61 7.52 -23.44
N ALA A 221 -16.13 7.96 -22.27
CA ALA A 221 -15.24 9.11 -22.20
C ALA A 221 -13.94 8.80 -22.92
N ASP A 222 -13.25 9.84 -23.42
CA ASP A 222 -11.91 9.67 -23.98
C ASP A 222 -11.00 9.08 -22.90
N PHE A 223 -10.13 8.15 -23.29
CA PHE A 223 -9.22 7.47 -22.37
C PHE A 223 -7.81 7.35 -22.95
N ASN A 224 -6.84 7.23 -22.05
CA ASN A 224 -5.44 7.03 -22.32
C ASN A 224 -4.91 5.80 -21.55
N HIS A 225 -3.60 5.58 -21.59
CA HIS A 225 -2.92 4.46 -20.93
C HIS A 225 -3.34 4.31 -19.45
N GLY A 226 -3.60 3.06 -19.04
CA GLY A 226 -3.96 2.68 -17.67
C GLY A 226 -5.36 3.09 -17.21
N GLN A 227 -6.18 3.71 -18.06
CA GLN A 227 -7.55 4.13 -17.71
C GLN A 227 -8.62 3.09 -18.03
N MET A 228 -8.27 2.06 -18.80
CA MET A 228 -9.11 0.90 -19.07
C MET A 228 -8.39 -0.37 -18.61
N VAL A 229 -9.12 -1.48 -18.52
CA VAL A 229 -8.50 -2.78 -18.29
C VAL A 229 -7.62 -3.15 -19.48
N GLU A 230 -6.45 -3.72 -19.25
CA GLU A 230 -5.38 -3.98 -20.22
C GLU A 230 -5.90 -4.58 -21.54
N ALA A 231 -6.64 -5.68 -21.49
CA ALA A 231 -7.15 -6.33 -22.69
C ALA A 231 -8.09 -5.45 -23.55
N PHE A 232 -8.85 -4.52 -22.91
CA PHE A 232 -9.69 -3.57 -23.61
C PHE A 232 -8.84 -2.48 -24.27
N GLU A 233 -7.88 -1.95 -23.54
CA GLU A 233 -6.97 -0.90 -24.00
C GLU A 233 -6.14 -1.36 -25.19
N ASP A 234 -5.53 -2.52 -25.10
CA ASP A 234 -4.73 -3.12 -26.18
C ASP A 234 -5.56 -3.31 -27.45
N ALA A 235 -6.76 -3.87 -27.31
CA ALA A 235 -7.65 -4.02 -28.45
C ALA A 235 -8.03 -2.67 -29.08
N ALA A 236 -8.28 -1.64 -28.25
CA ALA A 236 -8.58 -0.30 -28.75
C ALA A 236 -7.38 0.38 -29.40
N LYS A 237 -6.15 0.15 -28.88
CA LYS A 237 -4.87 0.65 -29.46
C LYS A 237 -4.71 0.13 -30.87
N GLU A 238 -4.91 -1.16 -31.11
CA GLU A 238 -4.71 -1.82 -32.39
C GLU A 238 -5.74 -1.41 -33.48
N LEU A 239 -6.93 -0.95 -33.06
CA LEU A 239 -7.97 -0.57 -34.02
C LEU A 239 -7.61 0.71 -34.79
N LYS A 240 -7.93 0.72 -36.08
CA LYS A 240 -7.98 1.95 -36.87
C LYS A 240 -9.23 2.75 -36.53
N VAL A 241 -9.13 4.08 -36.57
CA VAL A 241 -10.30 4.95 -36.40
C VAL A 241 -11.40 4.56 -37.38
N GLY A 242 -12.61 4.44 -36.89
CA GLY A 242 -13.80 3.97 -37.64
C GLY A 242 -13.92 2.44 -37.72
N SER A 243 -13.01 1.67 -37.12
CA SER A 243 -13.08 0.21 -37.10
C SER A 243 -13.50 -0.33 -35.73
N TYR A 244 -14.07 -1.54 -35.72
CA TYR A 244 -14.46 -2.26 -34.51
C TYR A 244 -13.77 -3.62 -34.41
N THR A 245 -13.72 -4.19 -33.21
CA THR A 245 -13.11 -5.53 -32.96
C THR A 245 -13.91 -6.62 -33.66
N THR A 246 -13.24 -7.43 -34.46
CA THR A 246 -13.86 -8.53 -35.22
C THR A 246 -13.95 -9.85 -34.44
N THR A 247 -13.38 -9.87 -33.25
CA THR A 247 -13.45 -10.94 -32.23
C THR A 247 -13.80 -10.29 -30.90
N PRO A 248 -14.68 -10.91 -30.08
CA PRO A 248 -14.99 -10.40 -28.76
C PRO A 248 -13.73 -10.33 -27.88
N VAL A 249 -13.53 -9.21 -27.18
CA VAL A 249 -12.41 -8.99 -26.26
C VAL A 249 -12.86 -9.41 -24.86
N LYS A 250 -12.20 -10.40 -24.27
CA LYS A 250 -12.51 -10.90 -22.92
C LYS A 250 -11.84 -10.02 -21.87
N THR A 251 -12.62 -9.57 -20.87
CA THR A 251 -12.15 -8.94 -19.64
C THR A 251 -12.79 -9.60 -18.42
N GLU A 252 -12.49 -9.13 -17.24
CA GLU A 252 -13.19 -9.54 -16.00
C GLU A 252 -14.69 -9.16 -16.01
N PHE A 253 -15.11 -8.16 -16.79
CA PHE A 253 -16.50 -7.72 -16.88
C PHE A 253 -17.34 -8.54 -17.87
N GLY A 254 -16.72 -9.28 -18.77
CA GLY A 254 -17.39 -10.03 -19.84
C GLY A 254 -16.70 -9.88 -21.19
N TYR A 255 -17.48 -9.91 -22.26
CA TYR A 255 -17.00 -9.82 -23.64
C TYR A 255 -17.36 -8.47 -24.25
N HIS A 256 -16.36 -7.73 -24.70
CA HIS A 256 -16.52 -6.42 -25.31
C HIS A 256 -16.40 -6.50 -26.82
N ILE A 257 -17.22 -5.69 -27.51
CA ILE A 257 -17.05 -5.30 -28.89
C ILE A 257 -16.72 -3.82 -28.87
N ILE A 258 -15.58 -3.41 -29.39
CA ILE A 258 -15.04 -2.06 -29.25
C ILE A 258 -15.02 -1.39 -30.62
N LEU A 259 -15.57 -0.19 -30.73
CA LEU A 259 -15.50 0.67 -31.91
C LEU A 259 -14.63 1.88 -31.57
N LYS A 260 -13.50 2.06 -32.25
CA LYS A 260 -12.65 3.24 -32.14
C LYS A 260 -13.22 4.36 -33.00
N THR A 261 -13.69 5.44 -32.39
CA THR A 261 -14.33 6.55 -33.12
C THR A 261 -13.37 7.68 -33.45
N ALA A 262 -12.38 7.93 -32.60
CA ALA A 262 -11.31 8.90 -32.82
C ALA A 262 -10.04 8.54 -32.07
N GLN A 263 -8.92 9.18 -32.43
CA GLN A 263 -7.69 9.14 -31.64
C GLN A 263 -6.96 10.47 -31.85
N LYS A 264 -6.48 11.05 -30.73
CA LYS A 264 -5.59 12.22 -30.75
C LYS A 264 -4.16 11.81 -31.10
N ASP A 265 -3.34 12.78 -31.47
CA ASP A 265 -1.91 12.55 -31.65
C ASP A 265 -1.26 12.16 -30.32
N LYS A 266 -0.24 11.31 -30.39
CA LYS A 266 0.57 10.90 -29.23
C LYS A 266 1.22 12.16 -28.63
N PRO A 267 1.07 12.41 -27.30
CA PRO A 267 1.70 13.57 -26.66
C PRO A 267 3.22 13.49 -26.75
N ALA A 268 3.89 14.61 -26.79
CA ALA A 268 5.36 14.63 -26.80
C ALA A 268 5.91 14.09 -25.48
N LEU A 269 7.03 13.34 -25.51
CA LEU A 269 7.67 12.73 -24.33
C LEU A 269 7.84 13.72 -23.17
N LYS A 270 8.24 14.98 -23.46
CA LYS A 270 8.42 16.02 -22.44
C LYS A 270 7.14 16.36 -21.65
N GLU A 271 5.97 16.11 -22.23
CA GLU A 271 4.66 16.42 -21.64
C GLU A 271 4.18 15.33 -20.69
N VAL A 272 4.65 14.10 -20.91
CA VAL A 272 4.24 12.91 -20.14
C VAL A 272 5.40 12.28 -19.35
N LYS A 273 6.60 12.87 -19.39
CA LYS A 273 7.80 12.28 -18.76
C LYS A 273 7.63 12.07 -17.26
N ASP A 274 7.00 13.02 -16.56
CA ASP A 274 6.82 12.92 -15.11
C ASP A 274 5.78 11.84 -14.75
N ASP A 275 4.74 11.67 -15.56
CA ASP A 275 3.75 10.60 -15.40
C ASP A 275 4.39 9.24 -15.65
N ILE A 276 5.16 9.08 -16.72
CA ILE A 276 5.93 7.85 -17.02
C ILE A 276 6.87 7.50 -15.85
N ILE A 277 7.59 8.47 -15.29
CA ILE A 277 8.46 8.23 -14.14
C ILE A 277 7.64 7.78 -12.92
N SER A 278 6.44 8.33 -12.74
CA SER A 278 5.53 7.90 -11.67
C SER A 278 5.08 6.45 -11.86
N ASP A 279 4.63 6.09 -13.05
CA ASP A 279 4.15 4.75 -13.39
C ASP A 279 5.27 3.72 -13.25
N LEU A 280 6.44 3.97 -13.85
CA LEU A 280 7.62 3.12 -13.69
C LEU A 280 8.07 2.98 -12.22
N THR A 281 7.87 4.02 -11.41
CA THR A 281 8.17 3.96 -9.97
C THR A 281 7.24 2.98 -9.27
N ASP A 282 5.95 3.07 -9.53
CA ASP A 282 4.94 2.21 -8.91
C ASP A 282 5.07 0.75 -9.42
N GLU A 283 5.37 0.53 -10.70
CA GLU A 283 5.69 -0.79 -11.27
C GLU A 283 6.91 -1.43 -10.59
N LYS A 284 8.04 -0.70 -10.52
CA LYS A 284 9.25 -1.22 -9.87
C LYS A 284 9.03 -1.60 -8.41
N LEU A 285 8.25 -0.80 -7.67
CA LEU A 285 7.91 -1.09 -6.28
C LEU A 285 6.97 -2.29 -6.13
N LYS A 286 6.11 -2.52 -7.11
CA LYS A 286 5.24 -3.70 -7.16
C LYS A 286 6.01 -4.97 -7.46
N ASP A 287 6.96 -4.89 -8.39
CA ASP A 287 7.71 -6.05 -8.90
C ASP A 287 8.88 -6.46 -7.99
N ASP A 288 9.47 -5.51 -7.28
CA ASP A 288 10.61 -5.74 -6.40
C ASP A 288 10.37 -5.17 -4.99
N SER A 289 9.89 -6.03 -4.09
CA SER A 289 9.66 -5.70 -2.69
C SER A 289 10.92 -5.35 -1.90
N THR A 290 12.12 -5.62 -2.43
CA THR A 290 13.38 -5.28 -1.76
C THR A 290 13.74 -3.81 -1.91
N LEU A 291 13.16 -3.11 -2.88
CA LEU A 291 13.43 -1.70 -3.14
C LEU A 291 13.08 -0.79 -1.97
N GLU A 292 12.03 -1.10 -1.21
CA GLU A 292 11.65 -0.31 -0.03
C GLU A 292 12.77 -0.31 1.02
N VAL A 293 13.29 -1.49 1.35
CA VAL A 293 14.38 -1.62 2.33
C VAL A 293 15.67 -1.04 1.76
N THR A 294 15.98 -1.34 0.49
CA THR A 294 17.17 -0.83 -0.20
C THR A 294 17.22 0.70 -0.17
N ALA A 295 16.11 1.37 -0.48
CA ALA A 295 16.01 2.83 -0.46
C ALA A 295 16.36 3.43 0.91
N LEU A 296 15.82 2.85 1.98
CA LEU A 296 16.07 3.31 3.35
C LEU A 296 17.50 2.98 3.81
N VAL A 297 18.06 1.86 3.38
CA VAL A 297 19.47 1.52 3.62
C VAL A 297 20.40 2.51 2.93
N GLU A 298 20.15 2.84 1.67
CA GLU A 298 20.94 3.84 0.93
C GLU A 298 20.81 5.23 1.55
N LEU A 299 19.62 5.60 2.02
CA LEU A 299 19.40 6.83 2.76
C LEU A 299 20.27 6.89 4.04
N ARG A 300 20.28 5.82 4.84
CA ARG A 300 21.09 5.72 6.06
C ARG A 300 22.58 5.77 5.75
N LYS A 301 23.05 5.10 4.69
CA LYS A 301 24.45 5.20 4.20
C LYS A 301 24.82 6.62 3.81
N LYS A 302 23.95 7.32 3.06
CA LYS A 302 24.14 8.72 2.67
C LYS A 302 24.30 9.63 3.89
N HIS A 303 23.60 9.33 4.98
CA HIS A 303 23.66 10.05 6.24
C HIS A 303 24.76 9.52 7.19
N LYS A 304 25.64 8.63 6.73
CA LYS A 304 26.80 8.10 7.47
C LYS A 304 26.39 7.50 8.82
N VAL A 305 25.30 6.73 8.84
CA VAL A 305 24.85 6.05 10.06
C VAL A 305 25.86 4.96 10.44
N GLU A 306 26.38 5.03 11.66
CA GLU A 306 27.31 4.04 12.23
C GLU A 306 26.73 3.48 13.53
N ILE A 307 26.44 2.20 13.55
CA ILE A 307 25.97 1.50 14.75
C ILE A 307 27.19 1.06 15.56
N GLN A 308 27.36 1.62 16.76
CA GLN A 308 28.52 1.38 17.62
C GLN A 308 28.39 0.09 18.42
N ASP A 309 27.18 -0.31 18.82
CA ASP A 309 26.94 -1.58 19.50
C ASP A 309 27.12 -2.75 18.54
N LYS A 310 28.04 -3.67 18.88
CA LYS A 310 28.43 -4.77 17.99
C LYS A 310 27.31 -5.77 17.72
N ASP A 311 26.49 -6.03 18.73
CA ASP A 311 25.39 -7.03 18.59
C ASP A 311 24.28 -6.46 17.75
N ILE A 312 23.85 -5.21 18.01
CA ILE A 312 22.83 -4.53 17.19
C ILE A 312 23.34 -4.32 15.76
N LYS A 313 24.63 -4.01 15.59
CA LYS A 313 25.25 -3.91 14.26
C LYS A 313 25.13 -5.20 13.48
N LYS A 314 25.42 -6.34 14.12
CA LYS A 314 25.28 -7.68 13.51
C LYS A 314 23.83 -7.98 13.13
N LEU A 315 22.86 -7.64 14.00
CA LEU A 315 21.44 -7.77 13.69
C LEU A 315 21.04 -6.91 12.50
N TYR A 316 21.52 -5.67 12.44
CA TYR A 316 21.26 -4.77 11.32
C TYR A 316 21.86 -5.27 9.99
N GLU A 317 23.10 -5.77 10.01
CA GLU A 317 23.75 -6.35 8.83
C GLU A 317 22.97 -7.57 8.30
N ALA A 318 22.54 -8.46 9.20
CA ALA A 318 21.71 -9.61 8.84
C ALA A 318 20.34 -9.18 8.29
N TYR A 319 19.72 -8.16 8.89
CA TYR A 319 18.47 -7.57 8.38
C TYR A 319 18.64 -7.03 6.95
N VAL A 320 19.70 -6.25 6.71
CA VAL A 320 20.00 -5.70 5.38
C VAL A 320 20.23 -6.83 4.38
N GLU A 321 21.07 -7.79 4.72
CA GLU A 321 21.38 -8.92 3.84
C GLU A 321 20.12 -9.72 3.45
N LYS A 322 19.21 -9.93 4.38
CA LYS A 322 17.97 -10.68 4.15
C LYS A 322 16.98 -9.93 3.25
N ASN A 323 16.94 -8.59 3.32
CA ASN A 323 15.85 -7.80 2.76
C ASN A 323 16.26 -6.92 1.55
N THR A 324 17.53 -6.96 1.12
CA THR A 324 18.01 -6.17 -0.04
C THR A 324 18.59 -7.02 -1.17
N LYS A 325 18.37 -8.34 -1.15
CA LYS A 325 18.84 -9.28 -2.19
C LYS A 325 17.71 -9.77 -3.06
#